data_9dbcba54641d7fa427b5840eb47c4027
#
_entry.id   9dbcba54641d7fa427b5840eb47c4027
#
_cell.length_a   1.000
_cell.length_b   1.000
_cell.length_c   1.000
_cell.angle_alpha   90.00
_cell.angle_beta   90.00
_cell.angle_gamma   90.00
#
_symmetry.space_group_name_H-M   'P 1'
#
loop_
_entity.id
_entity.type
_entity.pdbx_description
1 polymer ?
#
loop_
_entity_poly.entity_id
_entity_poly.type
_entity_poly.pdbx_seq_one_letter_code
_entity_poly.pdbx_strand_id
1 'polypeptide(L)'
;MVGGSDDPSNSKPVYVSEKNVIYPNKEEIASLEYYEENFVWGKLQRTDEEYPYPYGIYGSENWYQNRSGKYGGYEDGGSGKGRMWRTFDYTTHFAIYYNLYRIAEDNPEMVSYLDADGYLERAYRTAMAYFEVPYNILMGKQWAFHGWTDWAYKQGNFHERYLLDIINALQQKGRLKDAAKLRREWEKKVTYMVYEDPWPFGSEMFVDRTAFESSYYVAEYAKLNPIK
;
A
#
# COMPACT_ATOMS: atom_id res chain seq x y z
N MET A 1 15.54 3.28 -9.87
CA MET A 1 14.44 3.89 -10.63
C MET A 1 13.49 4.46 -9.59
N VAL A 2 13.57 5.72 -9.35
CA VAL A 2 12.62 6.38 -8.46
C VAL A 2 11.35 6.54 -9.27
N GLY A 3 10.36 5.72 -9.01
CA GLY A 3 9.08 5.88 -9.62
C GLY A 3 8.47 7.19 -9.15
N GLY A 4 8.19 8.09 -10.07
CA GLY A 4 7.17 9.09 -9.82
C GLY A 4 5.86 8.38 -9.55
N SER A 5 5.03 8.98 -8.80
CA SER A 5 3.77 8.42 -8.33
C SER A 5 2.73 8.19 -9.42
N ASP A 6 3.01 8.51 -10.66
CA ASP A 6 2.03 8.37 -11.70
C ASP A 6 2.17 7.06 -12.42
N ASP A 7 1.19 6.24 -12.16
CA ASP A 7 0.88 5.05 -12.92
C ASP A 7 2.01 4.02 -13.01
N PRO A 8 2.07 3.18 -13.95
CA PRO A 8 2.75 1.88 -13.85
C PRO A 8 4.27 1.94 -13.63
N SER A 9 4.86 3.09 -13.39
CA SER A 9 6.30 3.18 -13.15
C SER A 9 6.75 2.42 -11.89
N ASN A 10 5.90 2.30 -10.88
CA ASN A 10 6.16 1.53 -9.68
C ASN A 10 5.82 0.03 -9.82
N SER A 11 5.19 -0.38 -10.90
CA SER A 11 4.80 -1.78 -11.11
C SER A 11 5.98 -2.72 -11.36
N LYS A 12 7.12 -2.21 -11.82
CA LYS A 12 8.31 -3.03 -12.10
C LYS A 12 8.88 -3.70 -10.84
N PRO A 13 9.07 -3.01 -9.70
CA PRO A 13 9.48 -3.66 -8.47
C PRO A 13 8.49 -4.74 -8.01
N VAL A 14 7.18 -4.52 -8.15
CA VAL A 14 6.17 -5.54 -7.83
C VAL A 14 6.38 -6.78 -8.71
N TYR A 15 6.48 -6.61 -10.03
CA TYR A 15 6.71 -7.71 -10.95
C TYR A 15 8.00 -8.48 -10.62
N VAL A 16 9.09 -7.78 -10.33
CA VAL A 16 10.35 -8.43 -9.96
C VAL A 16 10.21 -9.18 -8.64
N SER A 17 9.50 -8.62 -7.66
CA SER A 17 9.26 -9.30 -6.39
C SER A 17 8.39 -10.55 -6.57
N GLU A 18 7.32 -10.48 -7.35
CA GLU A 18 6.45 -11.64 -7.67
C GLU A 18 7.24 -12.75 -8.40
N LYS A 19 8.06 -12.39 -9.37
CA LYS A 19 8.93 -13.34 -10.08
C LYS A 19 9.87 -14.05 -9.10
N ASN A 20 10.45 -13.32 -8.13
CA ASN A 20 11.39 -13.88 -7.18
C ASN A 20 10.76 -14.76 -6.10
N VAL A 21 9.47 -14.68 -5.87
CA VAL A 21 8.73 -15.66 -5.08
C VAL A 21 8.72 -17.03 -5.75
N ILE A 22 8.68 -17.08 -7.10
CA ILE A 22 8.60 -18.33 -7.87
C ILE A 22 9.98 -18.80 -8.31
N TYR A 23 10.81 -17.88 -8.77
CA TYR A 23 12.16 -18.10 -9.28
C TYR A 23 13.15 -17.17 -8.60
N PRO A 24 13.57 -17.46 -7.36
CA PRO A 24 14.43 -16.60 -6.60
C PRO A 24 15.80 -16.42 -7.28
N ASN A 25 16.24 -15.17 -7.37
CA ASN A 25 17.54 -14.77 -7.84
C ASN A 25 18.14 -13.78 -6.83
N LYS A 26 19.28 -14.11 -6.27
CA LYS A 26 19.90 -13.36 -5.18
C LYS A 26 20.23 -11.91 -5.57
N GLU A 27 20.68 -11.68 -6.78
CA GLU A 27 21.05 -10.34 -7.24
C GLU A 27 19.82 -9.45 -7.45
N GLU A 28 18.73 -10.02 -7.96
CA GLU A 28 17.48 -9.29 -8.10
C GLU A 28 16.83 -8.98 -6.74
N ILE A 29 16.86 -9.95 -5.81
CA ILE A 29 16.38 -9.75 -4.45
C ILE A 29 17.19 -8.67 -3.75
N ALA A 30 18.51 -8.73 -3.83
CA ALA A 30 19.38 -7.69 -3.26
C ALA A 30 19.11 -6.30 -3.88
N SER A 31 18.77 -6.25 -5.17
CA SER A 31 18.39 -4.99 -5.84
C SER A 31 17.05 -4.46 -5.34
N LEU A 32 16.08 -5.33 -5.06
CA LEU A 32 14.79 -4.95 -4.46
C LEU A 32 15.00 -4.43 -3.02
N GLU A 33 15.77 -5.15 -2.21
CA GLU A 33 16.10 -4.72 -0.85
C GLU A 33 16.83 -3.38 -0.85
N TYR A 34 17.79 -3.20 -1.75
CA TYR A 34 18.48 -1.92 -1.92
C TYR A 34 17.53 -0.77 -2.27
N TYR A 35 16.56 -1.03 -3.14
CA TYR A 35 15.52 -0.06 -3.49
C TYR A 35 14.67 0.31 -2.26
N GLU A 36 14.16 -0.69 -1.55
CA GLU A 36 13.32 -0.45 -0.36
C GLU A 36 14.09 0.28 0.76
N GLU A 37 15.33 -0.09 1.02
CA GLU A 37 16.15 0.53 2.07
C GLU A 37 16.60 1.96 1.70
N ASN A 38 17.01 2.17 0.46
CA ASN A 38 17.68 3.42 0.08
C ASN A 38 16.78 4.45 -0.57
N PHE A 39 15.63 4.06 -1.11
CA PHE A 39 14.73 4.98 -1.82
C PHE A 39 13.34 5.03 -1.23
N VAL A 40 12.88 4.00 -0.55
CA VAL A 40 11.53 3.92 0.00
C VAL A 40 11.52 4.25 1.48
N TRP A 41 12.09 3.39 2.30
CA TRP A 41 12.01 3.53 3.76
C TRP A 41 12.73 4.76 4.31
N GLY A 42 12.00 5.58 5.06
CA GLY A 42 12.51 6.84 5.58
C GLY A 42 12.70 7.95 4.52
N LYS A 43 12.25 7.71 3.28
CA LYS A 43 12.35 8.68 2.17
C LYS A 43 11.02 8.83 1.46
N LEU A 44 10.69 7.98 0.48
CA LEU A 44 9.38 7.98 -0.15
C LEU A 44 8.28 7.59 0.85
N GLN A 45 8.55 6.60 1.67
CA GLN A 45 7.70 6.17 2.77
C GLN A 45 8.24 6.68 4.10
N ARG A 46 7.38 7.17 4.97
CA ARG A 46 7.73 7.53 6.35
C ARG A 46 7.99 6.28 7.18
N THR A 47 8.88 6.41 8.14
CA THR A 47 9.16 5.34 9.09
C THR A 47 8.04 5.21 10.15
N ASP A 48 8.15 4.22 11.00
CA ASP A 48 7.30 4.01 12.16
C ASP A 48 7.42 5.09 13.25
N GLU A 49 8.55 5.82 13.27
CA GLU A 49 8.83 6.90 14.21
C GLU A 49 8.38 8.28 13.70
N GLU A 50 8.03 8.42 12.45
CA GLU A 50 7.67 9.70 11.82
C GLU A 50 6.18 10.06 12.02
N TYR A 51 5.82 10.43 13.22
CA TYR A 51 4.48 10.89 13.57
C TYR A 51 4.15 12.27 12.93
N PRO A 52 2.86 12.59 12.66
CA PRO A 52 1.67 11.82 13.06
C PRO A 52 1.24 10.74 12.06
N TYR A 53 1.92 10.53 10.96
CA TYR A 53 1.50 9.63 9.89
C TYR A 53 2.59 8.59 9.56
N PRO A 54 2.91 7.68 10.49
CA PRO A 54 3.87 6.61 10.22
C PRO A 54 3.41 5.77 9.04
N TYR A 55 4.35 5.24 8.28
CA TYR A 55 4.13 4.49 7.05
C TYR A 55 3.44 5.26 5.91
N GLY A 56 3.20 6.56 6.08
CA GLY A 56 2.65 7.41 5.03
C GLY A 56 3.57 7.49 3.81
N ILE A 57 3.00 7.41 2.60
CA ILE A 57 3.75 7.44 1.35
C ILE A 57 3.51 8.76 0.62
N TYR A 58 4.59 9.40 0.17
CA TYR A 58 4.52 10.63 -0.60
C TYR A 58 4.16 10.32 -2.05
N GLY A 59 2.98 10.74 -2.46
CA GLY A 59 2.48 10.58 -3.81
C GLY A 59 2.96 11.66 -4.78
N SER A 60 4.24 12.01 -4.79
CA SER A 60 4.79 13.07 -5.62
C SER A 60 6.15 12.68 -6.17
N GLU A 61 6.36 12.89 -7.46
CA GLU A 61 7.67 12.74 -8.10
C GLU A 61 8.77 13.62 -7.48
N ASN A 62 8.37 14.69 -6.80
CA ASN A 62 9.24 15.61 -6.09
C ASN A 62 9.34 15.35 -4.59
N TRP A 63 9.08 14.11 -4.15
CA TRP A 63 9.07 13.74 -2.75
C TRP A 63 10.36 14.13 -2.01
N TYR A 64 11.51 13.96 -2.64
CA TYR A 64 12.80 14.30 -2.05
C TYR A 64 12.93 15.80 -1.77
N GLN A 65 12.56 16.64 -2.73
CA GLN A 65 12.57 18.08 -2.55
C GLN A 65 11.57 18.50 -1.49
N ASN A 66 10.43 17.87 -1.45
CA ASN A 66 9.40 18.14 -0.46
C ASN A 66 9.88 17.77 0.95
N ARG A 67 10.53 16.62 1.12
CA ARG A 67 11.10 16.21 2.42
C ARG A 67 12.29 17.08 2.86
N SER A 68 13.13 17.46 1.94
CA SER A 68 14.31 18.27 2.26
C SER A 68 14.02 19.74 2.57
N GLY A 69 12.78 20.17 2.41
CA GLY A 69 12.40 21.57 2.58
C GLY A 69 12.97 22.52 1.52
N LYS A 70 13.66 22.01 0.52
CA LYS A 70 14.39 22.78 -0.49
C LYS A 70 13.50 23.72 -1.31
N TYR A 71 12.22 23.39 -1.45
CA TYR A 71 11.26 24.16 -2.25
C TYR A 71 10.08 24.66 -1.43
N GLY A 72 10.34 25.21 -0.26
CA GLY A 72 9.34 25.97 0.47
C GLY A 72 8.54 25.24 1.51
N GLY A 73 9.12 24.28 2.19
CA GLY A 73 8.51 23.71 3.39
C GLY A 73 7.25 22.87 3.12
N TYR A 74 7.23 22.22 2.00
CA TYR A 74 6.10 21.34 1.62
C TYR A 74 5.81 20.24 2.63
N GLU A 75 6.80 19.82 3.37
CA GLU A 75 6.65 18.77 4.35
C GLU A 75 5.95 19.26 5.61
N ASP A 76 6.36 20.41 6.15
CA ASP A 76 5.90 20.88 7.45
C ASP A 76 4.73 21.86 7.36
N GLY A 77 4.59 22.56 6.28
CA GLY A 77 3.56 23.59 6.07
C GLY A 77 2.15 23.06 5.80
N GLY A 78 1.86 21.80 6.05
CA GLY A 78 0.59 21.19 5.70
C GLY A 78 0.49 20.77 4.24
N SER A 79 1.30 21.30 3.35
CA SER A 79 1.33 20.91 1.95
C SER A 79 2.07 19.58 1.73
N GLY A 80 3.09 19.28 2.51
CA GLY A 80 3.70 17.95 2.54
C GLY A 80 2.72 16.87 2.96
N LYS A 81 1.86 17.17 3.91
CA LYS A 81 0.75 16.29 4.31
C LYS A 81 -0.22 16.03 3.17
N GLY A 82 -0.56 17.05 2.37
CA GLY A 82 -1.42 16.89 1.21
C GLY A 82 -0.84 16.07 0.08
N ARG A 83 0.44 15.71 0.13
CA ARG A 83 1.11 14.83 -0.84
C ARG A 83 1.10 13.35 -0.45
N MET A 84 0.67 13.00 0.73
CA MET A 84 0.57 11.62 1.22
C MET A 84 -0.80 10.98 0.97
N TRP A 85 -1.44 11.28 -0.14
CA TRP A 85 -2.84 10.91 -0.39
C TRP A 85 -3.06 9.87 -1.48
N ARG A 86 -2.04 9.53 -2.26
CA ARG A 86 -2.22 8.57 -3.36
C ARG A 86 -2.27 7.15 -2.82
N THR A 87 -3.43 6.54 -2.97
CA THR A 87 -3.68 5.18 -2.50
C THR A 87 -2.92 4.13 -3.31
N PHE A 88 -2.67 4.37 -4.59
CA PHE A 88 -1.96 3.44 -5.49
C PHE A 88 -0.53 3.12 -5.05
N ASP A 89 0.15 4.07 -4.43
CA ASP A 89 1.52 3.85 -3.99
C ASP A 89 1.57 2.89 -2.80
N TYR A 90 0.57 2.95 -1.91
CA TYR A 90 0.49 2.05 -0.76
C TYR A 90 0.33 0.59 -1.17
N THR A 91 -0.56 0.32 -2.14
CA THR A 91 -0.84 -1.04 -2.58
C THR A 91 0.37 -1.66 -3.27
N THR A 92 1.13 -0.86 -3.99
CA THR A 92 2.40 -1.25 -4.60
C THR A 92 3.42 -1.67 -3.54
N HIS A 93 3.62 -0.85 -2.51
CA HIS A 93 4.65 -1.12 -1.50
C HIS A 93 4.26 -2.25 -0.55
N PHE A 94 3.01 -2.35 -0.12
CA PHE A 94 2.66 -3.51 0.69
C PHE A 94 2.73 -4.84 -0.10
N ALA A 95 2.51 -4.81 -1.42
CA ALA A 95 2.72 -5.98 -2.26
C ALA A 95 4.19 -6.38 -2.34
N ILE A 96 5.11 -5.41 -2.52
CA ILE A 96 6.56 -5.67 -2.53
C ILE A 96 7.00 -6.26 -1.17
N TYR A 97 6.62 -5.63 -0.06
CA TYR A 97 6.97 -6.13 1.27
C TYR A 97 6.41 -7.52 1.53
N TYR A 98 5.19 -7.79 1.10
CA TYR A 98 4.60 -9.12 1.24
C TYR A 98 5.35 -10.18 0.39
N ASN A 99 5.75 -9.85 -0.82
CA ASN A 99 6.55 -10.75 -1.64
C ASN A 99 7.94 -10.98 -1.05
N LEU A 100 8.58 -9.96 -0.49
CA LEU A 100 9.84 -10.11 0.24
C LEU A 100 9.66 -10.95 1.52
N TYR A 101 8.53 -10.83 2.22
CA TYR A 101 8.16 -11.74 3.31
C TYR A 101 8.13 -13.19 2.84
N ARG A 102 7.46 -13.50 1.73
CA ARG A 102 7.41 -14.85 1.19
C ARG A 102 8.78 -15.37 0.79
N ILE A 103 9.57 -14.53 0.14
CA ILE A 103 10.95 -14.90 -0.22
C ILE A 103 11.76 -15.22 1.05
N ALA A 104 11.64 -14.40 2.08
CA ALA A 104 12.35 -14.60 3.35
C ALA A 104 11.88 -15.83 4.13
N GLU A 105 10.59 -16.20 4.03
CA GLU A 105 10.07 -17.47 4.62
C GLU A 105 10.63 -18.71 3.91
N ASP A 106 10.64 -18.69 2.59
CA ASP A 106 11.03 -19.85 1.80
C ASP A 106 12.56 -19.95 1.60
N ASN A 107 13.27 -18.80 1.58
CA ASN A 107 14.70 -18.70 1.28
C ASN A 107 15.37 -17.62 2.14
N PRO A 108 15.47 -17.80 3.45
CA PRO A 108 15.94 -16.75 4.38
C PRO A 108 17.38 -16.30 4.10
N GLU A 109 18.21 -17.13 3.46
CA GLU A 109 19.58 -16.80 3.09
C GLU A 109 19.68 -15.85 1.88
N MET A 110 18.58 -15.60 1.20
CA MET A 110 18.54 -14.69 0.05
C MET A 110 18.24 -13.25 0.41
N VAL A 111 17.72 -13.01 1.60
CA VAL A 111 17.43 -11.67 2.13
C VAL A 111 18.51 -11.22 3.11
N SER A 112 18.71 -9.92 3.22
CA SER A 112 19.76 -9.33 4.06
C SER A 112 19.32 -8.10 4.83
N TYR A 113 18.23 -7.45 4.41
CA TYR A 113 17.81 -6.18 5.00
C TYR A 113 16.85 -6.41 6.18
N LEU A 114 15.80 -7.19 6.00
CA LEU A 114 14.89 -7.62 7.06
C LEU A 114 14.70 -9.13 6.99
N ASP A 115 14.33 -9.71 8.12
CA ASP A 115 13.83 -11.07 8.16
C ASP A 115 12.35 -11.13 7.73
N ALA A 116 11.80 -12.34 7.69
CA ALA A 116 10.42 -12.56 7.29
C ALA A 116 9.41 -11.78 8.16
N ASP A 117 9.60 -11.79 9.48
CA ASP A 117 8.69 -11.09 10.39
C ASP A 117 8.78 -9.57 10.22
N GLY A 118 9.96 -9.02 9.94
CA GLY A 118 10.16 -7.62 9.63
C GLY A 118 9.46 -7.19 8.33
N TYR A 119 9.55 -8.00 7.28
CA TYR A 119 8.84 -7.74 6.03
C TYR A 119 7.32 -7.85 6.19
N LEU A 120 6.83 -8.85 6.93
CA LEU A 120 5.40 -8.98 7.22
C LEU A 120 4.86 -7.79 8.04
N GLU A 121 5.65 -7.31 9.01
CA GLU A 121 5.28 -6.10 9.76
C GLU A 121 5.18 -4.88 8.83
N ARG A 122 6.14 -4.67 7.94
CA ARG A 122 6.08 -3.57 6.97
C ARG A 122 4.89 -3.70 6.02
N ALA A 123 4.62 -4.89 5.50
CA ALA A 123 3.45 -5.14 4.66
C ALA A 123 2.15 -4.80 5.40
N TYR A 124 1.99 -5.29 6.62
CA TYR A 124 0.82 -5.03 7.45
C TYR A 124 0.64 -3.55 7.78
N ARG A 125 1.70 -2.89 8.25
CA ARG A 125 1.61 -1.47 8.62
C ARG A 125 1.37 -0.57 7.42
N THR A 126 1.96 -0.87 6.28
CA THR A 126 1.69 -0.14 5.03
C THR A 126 0.26 -0.36 4.57
N ALA A 127 -0.28 -1.59 4.70
CA ALA A 127 -1.68 -1.89 4.41
C ALA A 127 -2.65 -1.15 5.36
N MET A 128 -2.30 -1.00 6.63
CA MET A 128 -3.08 -0.17 7.55
C MET A 128 -3.00 1.31 7.19
N ALA A 129 -1.80 1.81 6.86
CA ALA A 129 -1.61 3.19 6.45
C ALA A 129 -2.37 3.54 5.15
N TYR A 130 -2.53 2.59 4.24
CA TYR A 130 -3.36 2.71 3.04
C TYR A 130 -4.79 3.17 3.37
N PHE A 131 -5.41 2.62 4.40
CA PHE A 131 -6.74 3.00 4.82
C PHE A 131 -6.75 4.28 5.68
N GLU A 132 -5.76 4.43 6.56
CA GLU A 132 -5.78 5.45 7.61
C GLU A 132 -5.18 6.78 7.15
N VAL A 133 -4.04 6.76 6.45
CA VAL A 133 -3.24 7.97 6.25
C VAL A 133 -3.87 8.93 5.24
N PRO A 134 -4.20 8.55 4.01
CA PRO A 134 -4.85 9.46 3.06
C PRO A 134 -6.16 10.03 3.63
N TYR A 135 -6.98 9.19 4.23
CA TYR A 135 -8.25 9.58 4.83
C TYR A 135 -8.07 10.64 5.93
N ASN A 136 -7.24 10.36 6.91
CA ASN A 136 -7.04 11.25 8.06
C ASN A 136 -6.41 12.60 7.68
N ILE A 137 -5.52 12.60 6.69
CA ILE A 137 -4.87 13.84 6.24
C ILE A 137 -5.85 14.75 5.53
N LEU A 138 -6.69 14.21 4.68
CA LEU A 138 -7.46 15.01 3.76
C LEU A 138 -8.83 15.39 4.31
N MET A 139 -9.44 14.57 5.14
CA MET A 139 -10.75 14.87 5.74
C MET A 139 -10.78 16.12 6.61
N GLY A 140 -9.65 16.55 7.13
CA GLY A 140 -9.52 17.80 7.88
C GLY A 140 -9.47 19.08 7.01
N LYS A 141 -9.50 18.96 5.68
CA LYS A 141 -9.30 20.10 4.78
C LYS A 141 -10.40 20.18 3.73
N GLN A 142 -11.14 21.27 3.72
CA GLN A 142 -12.27 21.53 2.81
C GLN A 142 -11.87 21.57 1.33
N TRP A 143 -10.61 21.82 1.03
CA TRP A 143 -10.10 21.90 -0.35
C TRP A 143 -9.43 20.61 -0.81
N ALA A 144 -9.39 19.60 0.05
CA ALA A 144 -8.86 18.30 -0.31
C ALA A 144 -9.60 17.79 -1.56
N PHE A 145 -8.86 17.28 -2.49
CA PHE A 145 -9.37 16.78 -3.75
C PHE A 145 -10.54 15.85 -3.50
N HIS A 146 -11.70 16.23 -3.98
CA HIS A 146 -12.94 15.54 -3.70
C HIS A 146 -12.84 14.05 -4.04
N GLY A 147 -13.14 13.21 -3.09
CA GLY A 147 -13.19 11.77 -3.25
C GLY A 147 -11.86 11.02 -3.07
N TRP A 148 -10.72 11.68 -3.01
CA TRP A 148 -9.43 11.01 -2.91
C TRP A 148 -9.05 10.57 -1.50
N THR A 149 -9.70 11.14 -0.52
CA THR A 149 -9.49 10.83 0.90
C THR A 149 -9.94 9.44 1.30
N ASP A 150 -10.97 8.96 0.65
CA ASP A 150 -11.61 7.69 0.95
C ASP A 150 -11.49 6.66 -0.18
N TRP A 151 -10.58 6.89 -1.12
CA TRP A 151 -10.35 5.99 -2.24
C TRP A 151 -9.94 4.58 -1.83
N ALA A 152 -9.28 4.43 -0.71
CA ALA A 152 -9.02 3.11 -0.16
C ALA A 152 -10.31 2.30 0.02
N TYR A 153 -11.40 2.95 0.39
CA TYR A 153 -12.70 2.30 0.60
C TYR A 153 -13.61 2.32 -0.61
N LYS A 154 -13.56 3.39 -1.40
CA LYS A 154 -14.58 3.67 -2.41
C LYS A 154 -14.17 3.34 -3.83
N GLN A 155 -12.90 3.08 -4.06
CA GLN A 155 -12.41 2.83 -5.40
C GLN A 155 -11.48 1.63 -5.45
N GLY A 156 -11.42 0.99 -6.62
CA GLY A 156 -10.47 -0.07 -6.89
C GLY A 156 -9.05 0.47 -7.08
N ASN A 157 -8.09 -0.20 -6.51
CA ASN A 157 -6.67 0.07 -6.68
C ASN A 157 -5.93 -1.20 -7.12
N PHE A 158 -4.80 -1.05 -7.78
CA PHE A 158 -3.94 -2.18 -8.13
C PHE A 158 -3.49 -2.94 -6.88
N HIS A 159 -3.24 -4.23 -7.02
CA HIS A 159 -2.59 -5.08 -6.01
C HIS A 159 -3.37 -5.22 -4.70
N GLU A 160 -4.63 -4.84 -4.62
CA GLU A 160 -5.43 -4.96 -3.40
C GLU A 160 -5.68 -6.41 -2.95
N ARG A 161 -5.51 -7.38 -3.83
CA ARG A 161 -5.54 -8.80 -3.47
C ARG A 161 -4.58 -9.14 -2.32
N TYR A 162 -3.44 -8.46 -2.28
CA TYR A 162 -2.44 -8.66 -1.24
C TYR A 162 -2.94 -8.32 0.17
N LEU A 163 -4.00 -7.53 0.32
CA LEU A 163 -4.65 -7.32 1.61
C LEU A 163 -5.14 -8.65 2.21
N LEU A 164 -5.76 -9.50 1.39
CA LEU A 164 -6.21 -10.82 1.82
C LEU A 164 -5.04 -11.77 2.12
N ASP A 165 -4.00 -11.70 1.32
CA ASP A 165 -2.78 -12.49 1.52
C ASP A 165 -2.07 -12.10 2.82
N ILE A 166 -1.95 -10.80 3.11
CA ILE A 166 -1.38 -10.28 4.37
C ILE A 166 -2.23 -10.73 5.57
N ILE A 167 -3.57 -10.64 5.47
CA ILE A 167 -4.47 -11.11 6.53
C ILE A 167 -4.23 -12.60 6.83
N ASN A 168 -4.12 -13.41 5.78
CA ASN A 168 -3.88 -14.84 5.93
C ASN A 168 -2.50 -15.14 6.54
N ALA A 169 -1.45 -14.45 6.11
CA ALA A 169 -0.11 -14.58 6.67
C ALA A 169 -0.07 -14.21 8.16
N LEU A 170 -0.71 -13.10 8.53
CA LEU A 170 -0.83 -12.68 9.93
C LEU A 170 -1.55 -13.76 10.78
N GLN A 171 -2.61 -14.39 10.25
CA GLN A 171 -3.29 -15.48 10.95
C GLN A 171 -2.39 -16.69 11.12
N GLN A 172 -1.66 -17.10 10.08
CA GLN A 172 -0.71 -18.22 10.14
C GLN A 172 0.41 -17.99 11.16
N LYS A 173 0.85 -16.74 11.30
CA LYS A 173 1.83 -16.32 12.31
C LYS A 173 1.24 -16.08 13.72
N GLY A 174 -0.04 -16.40 13.94
CA GLY A 174 -0.71 -16.20 15.23
C GLY A 174 -1.01 -14.74 15.57
N ARG A 175 -0.83 -13.80 14.66
CA ARG A 175 -1.10 -12.35 14.84
C ARG A 175 -2.59 -12.06 14.60
N LEU A 176 -3.46 -12.72 15.36
CA LEU A 176 -4.90 -12.70 15.13
C LEU A 176 -5.55 -11.33 15.31
N LYS A 177 -5.02 -10.50 16.21
CA LYS A 177 -5.53 -9.12 16.43
C LYS A 177 -5.25 -8.22 15.22
N ASP A 178 -4.05 -8.31 14.67
CA ASP A 178 -3.64 -7.54 13.50
C ASP A 178 -4.41 -7.98 12.25
N ALA A 179 -4.53 -9.29 12.05
CA ALA A 179 -5.34 -9.85 10.98
C ALA A 179 -6.80 -9.38 11.06
N ALA A 180 -7.40 -9.40 12.25
CA ALA A 180 -8.76 -8.94 12.46
C ALA A 180 -8.91 -7.41 12.23
N LYS A 181 -7.88 -6.62 12.59
CA LYS A 181 -7.88 -5.18 12.35
C LYS A 181 -7.87 -4.87 10.85
N LEU A 182 -6.96 -5.48 10.09
CA LEU A 182 -6.87 -5.26 8.65
C LEU A 182 -8.12 -5.79 7.92
N ARG A 183 -8.63 -6.93 8.34
CA ARG A 183 -9.87 -7.50 7.78
C ARG A 183 -11.06 -6.56 7.94
N ARG A 184 -11.22 -5.91 9.09
CA ARG A 184 -12.31 -4.94 9.27
C ARG A 184 -12.23 -3.78 8.29
N GLU A 185 -11.03 -3.30 7.98
CA GLU A 185 -10.88 -2.23 6.98
C GLU A 185 -11.23 -2.73 5.56
N TRP A 186 -10.79 -3.92 5.21
CA TRP A 186 -11.19 -4.57 3.96
C TRP A 186 -12.72 -4.76 3.86
N GLU A 187 -13.35 -5.25 4.92
CA GLU A 187 -14.80 -5.47 4.95
C GLU A 187 -15.61 -4.16 4.84
N LYS A 188 -15.11 -3.05 5.34
CA LYS A 188 -15.72 -1.73 5.08
C LYS A 188 -15.71 -1.40 3.59
N LYS A 189 -14.59 -1.64 2.90
CA LYS A 189 -14.51 -1.47 1.45
C LYS A 189 -15.48 -2.38 0.71
N VAL A 190 -15.51 -3.65 1.07
CA VAL A 190 -16.44 -4.62 0.47
C VAL A 190 -17.89 -4.17 0.67
N THR A 191 -18.24 -3.74 1.89
CA THR A 191 -19.59 -3.24 2.19
C THR A 191 -19.95 -2.06 1.31
N TYR A 192 -19.06 -1.08 1.21
CA TYR A 192 -19.32 0.08 0.36
C TYR A 192 -19.50 -0.32 -1.11
N MET A 193 -18.56 -1.03 -1.69
CA MET A 193 -18.56 -1.36 -3.12
C MET A 193 -19.71 -2.30 -3.53
N VAL A 194 -20.17 -3.15 -2.63
CA VAL A 194 -21.21 -4.14 -2.95
C VAL A 194 -22.62 -3.64 -2.64
N TYR A 195 -22.80 -2.86 -1.58
CA TYR A 195 -24.12 -2.51 -1.07
C TYR A 195 -24.44 -1.02 -1.10
N GLU A 196 -23.47 -0.15 -1.14
CA GLU A 196 -23.66 1.29 -1.01
C GLU A 196 -23.33 2.06 -2.29
N ASP A 197 -22.35 1.60 -3.06
CA ASP A 197 -21.92 2.28 -4.27
C ASP A 197 -22.86 1.96 -5.45
N PRO A 198 -23.54 2.96 -6.01
CA PRO A 198 -24.36 2.75 -7.21
C PRO A 198 -23.52 2.46 -8.47
N TRP A 199 -22.20 2.70 -8.41
CA TRP A 199 -21.27 2.54 -9.53
C TRP A 199 -20.01 1.78 -9.10
N PRO A 200 -20.09 0.49 -8.78
CA PRO A 200 -19.08 -0.27 -8.06
C PRO A 200 -17.76 -0.51 -8.81
N PHE A 201 -17.62 -0.03 -10.03
CA PHE A 201 -16.42 -0.21 -10.86
C PHE A 201 -15.59 1.05 -10.97
N GLY A 202 -15.81 2.00 -10.08
CA GLY A 202 -15.08 3.27 -10.08
C GLY A 202 -13.61 3.11 -9.66
N SER A 203 -12.77 3.83 -10.38
CA SER A 203 -11.42 4.15 -10.00
C SER A 203 -11.21 5.67 -10.09
N GLU A 204 -9.98 6.13 -10.09
CA GLU A 204 -9.65 7.54 -10.30
C GLU A 204 -10.30 8.11 -11.59
N MET A 205 -10.43 7.29 -12.60
CA MET A 205 -10.85 7.68 -13.94
C MET A 205 -12.12 6.93 -14.41
N PHE A 206 -13.09 6.72 -13.55
CA PHE A 206 -14.27 5.96 -13.88
C PHE A 206 -13.99 4.46 -14.02
N VAL A 207 -14.38 3.83 -15.12
CA VAL A 207 -14.10 2.41 -15.35
C VAL A 207 -12.75 2.30 -16.04
N ASP A 208 -11.71 1.99 -15.31
CA ASP A 208 -10.42 1.71 -15.89
C ASP A 208 -9.81 0.42 -15.31
N ARG A 209 -8.64 0.05 -15.83
CA ARG A 209 -7.93 -1.18 -15.44
C ARG A 209 -7.51 -1.21 -13.97
N THR A 210 -7.45 -0.08 -13.27
CA THR A 210 -7.06 -0.04 -11.85
C THR A 210 -8.11 -0.68 -10.96
N ALA A 211 -9.37 -0.64 -11.37
CA ALA A 211 -10.49 -1.17 -10.62
C ALA A 211 -10.76 -2.67 -10.87
N PHE A 212 -10.28 -3.25 -11.95
CA PHE A 212 -10.69 -4.60 -12.36
C PHE A 212 -10.26 -5.69 -11.37
N GLU A 213 -9.02 -5.66 -10.94
CA GLU A 213 -8.52 -6.60 -9.95
C GLU A 213 -9.28 -6.47 -8.63
N SER A 214 -9.41 -5.25 -8.13
CA SER A 214 -10.13 -4.95 -6.90
C SER A 214 -11.58 -5.39 -6.96
N SER A 215 -12.29 -5.08 -8.05
CA SER A 215 -13.69 -5.46 -8.23
C SER A 215 -13.89 -6.98 -8.21
N TYR A 216 -12.97 -7.72 -8.82
CA TYR A 216 -12.99 -9.18 -8.77
C TYR A 216 -12.86 -9.70 -7.33
N TYR A 217 -11.85 -9.25 -6.60
CA TYR A 217 -11.60 -9.74 -5.24
C TYR A 217 -12.65 -9.28 -4.23
N VAL A 218 -13.21 -8.08 -4.41
CA VAL A 218 -14.36 -7.61 -3.62
C VAL A 218 -15.58 -8.49 -3.84
N ALA A 219 -15.92 -8.78 -5.10
CA ALA A 219 -17.06 -9.62 -5.45
C ALA A 219 -16.89 -11.06 -4.96
N GLU A 220 -15.70 -11.63 -5.14
CA GLU A 220 -15.38 -12.99 -4.67
C GLU A 220 -15.45 -13.07 -3.14
N TYR A 221 -14.88 -12.10 -2.45
CA TYR A 221 -14.93 -12.05 -0.99
C TYR A 221 -16.37 -11.95 -0.47
N ALA A 222 -17.17 -11.05 -1.03
CA ALA A 222 -18.58 -10.89 -0.63
C ALA A 222 -19.42 -12.15 -0.89
N LYS A 223 -19.14 -12.87 -1.98
CA LYS A 223 -19.80 -14.16 -2.29
C LYS A 223 -19.46 -15.22 -1.24
N LEU A 224 -18.24 -15.30 -0.80
CA LEU A 224 -17.75 -16.30 0.16
C LEU A 224 -18.03 -15.92 1.62
N ASN A 225 -18.13 -14.63 1.89
CA ASN A 225 -18.33 -14.07 3.23
C ASN A 225 -19.50 -13.07 3.21
N PRO A 226 -20.75 -13.57 3.23
CA PRO A 226 -21.91 -12.68 3.20
C PRO A 226 -21.86 -11.70 4.37
N ILE A 227 -21.70 -10.42 4.07
CA ILE A 227 -21.74 -9.34 5.05
C ILE A 227 -23.20 -9.02 5.31
N LYS A 228 -23.62 -9.14 6.57
CA LYS A 228 -25.01 -8.90 7.00
C LYS A 228 -25.19 -7.43 7.39
#